data_b5c2ba86d460b7b474f4d481e371e5d2
#
_entry.id   b5c2ba86d460b7b474f4d481e371e5d2
#
_cell.length_a   1.000
_cell.length_b   1.000
_cell.length_c   1.000
_cell.angle_alpha   90.00
_cell.angle_beta   90.00
_cell.angle_gamma   90.00
#
_symmetry.space_group_name_H-M   'P 1'
#
loop_
_entity.id
_entity.type
_entity.pdbx_description
1 polymer ?
#
loop_
_entity_poly.entity_id
_entity_poly.type
_entity_poly.pdbx_seq_one_letter_code
_entity_poly.pdbx_strand_id
1 'polypeptide(L)'
;MSKFNTFARRLDAHAREVFAKREATEAKFREAEKVLREAKARGNKIDVVRAEADLMEAKSARDSMRRALRDDSGAEIANIRKELVAELDGAFAANPADLDTATLELLKSGIMTAAEYSRLMDTAAEAGNATMCRMIGQYAKTRSDEETAKRNPDTAREFARIAHRGRMTGANAYLANFDTLTEIYGRAVKNPALVPHWDELTGEMVEGF
;
A
#
# COMPACT_ATOMS: atom_id res chain seq x y z
N MET A 1 14.12 12.58 -5.96
CA MET A 1 13.48 11.52 -5.15
C MET A 1 12.78 12.17 -3.96
N SER A 2 11.52 11.81 -3.72
CA SER A 2 10.78 12.29 -2.56
C SER A 2 11.42 11.76 -1.26
N LYS A 3 11.43 12.57 -0.19
CA LYS A 3 11.89 12.12 1.14
C LYS A 3 11.06 10.94 1.67
N PHE A 4 9.84 10.77 1.17
CA PHE A 4 8.94 9.69 1.58
C PHE A 4 9.23 8.35 0.90
N ASN A 5 10.03 8.31 -0.15
CA ASN A 5 10.43 7.09 -0.84
C ASN A 5 11.13 6.09 0.10
N THR A 6 11.77 6.59 1.17
CA THR A 6 12.39 5.74 2.20
C THR A 6 11.41 4.77 2.86
N PHE A 7 10.14 5.15 3.02
CA PHE A 7 9.11 4.30 3.62
C PHE A 7 8.69 3.15 2.69
N ALA A 8 8.52 3.44 1.39
CA ALA A 8 8.26 2.40 0.39
C ALA A 8 9.42 1.41 0.28
N ARG A 9 10.67 1.90 0.30
CA ARG A 9 11.87 1.06 0.30
C ARG A 9 12.03 0.23 1.56
N ARG A 10 11.65 0.76 2.73
CA ARG A 10 11.63 -0.02 3.98
C ARG A 10 10.63 -1.16 3.91
N LEU A 11 9.42 -0.90 3.37
CA LEU A 11 8.42 -1.95 3.16
C LEU A 11 8.91 -2.99 2.16
N ASP A 12 9.53 -2.58 1.05
CA ASP A 12 10.12 -3.48 0.07
C ASP A 12 11.22 -4.36 0.68
N ALA A 13 12.15 -3.76 1.41
CA ALA A 13 13.23 -4.49 2.09
C ALA A 13 12.69 -5.50 3.11
N HIS A 14 11.70 -5.10 3.90
CA HIS A 14 11.02 -5.98 4.84
C HIS A 14 10.34 -7.16 4.11
N ALA A 15 9.63 -6.90 3.01
CA ALA A 15 8.99 -7.93 2.22
C ALA A 15 10.00 -8.97 1.70
N ARG A 16 11.13 -8.52 1.16
CA ARG A 16 12.20 -9.41 0.66
C ARG A 16 12.79 -10.26 1.78
N GLU A 17 13.02 -9.68 2.96
CA GLU A 17 13.50 -10.43 4.12
C GLU A 17 12.51 -11.53 4.53
N VAL A 18 11.23 -11.21 4.58
CA VAL A 18 10.16 -12.16 4.90
C VAL A 18 10.08 -13.29 3.87
N PHE A 19 10.15 -12.96 2.58
CA PHE A 19 10.13 -13.96 1.52
C PHE A 19 11.35 -14.88 1.58
N ALA A 20 12.55 -14.34 1.83
CA ALA A 20 13.77 -15.12 1.98
C ALA A 20 13.71 -16.08 3.19
N LYS A 21 13.24 -15.61 4.36
CA LYS A 21 13.05 -16.45 5.56
C LYS A 21 12.05 -17.58 5.29
N ARG A 22 10.97 -17.27 4.59
CA ARG A 22 9.97 -18.27 4.20
C ARG A 22 10.56 -19.32 3.27
N GLU A 23 11.24 -18.91 2.20
CA GLU A 23 11.83 -19.82 1.23
C GLU A 23 12.87 -20.74 1.87
N ALA A 24 13.74 -20.20 2.73
CA ALA A 24 14.71 -21.00 3.47
C ALA A 24 14.05 -22.07 4.36
N THR A 25 12.92 -21.74 4.98
CA THR A 25 12.19 -22.67 5.85
C THR A 25 11.45 -23.73 5.05
N GLU A 26 10.84 -23.34 3.92
CA GLU A 26 10.18 -24.28 3.00
C GLU A 26 11.20 -25.22 2.32
N ALA A 27 12.40 -24.74 2.02
CA ALA A 27 13.48 -25.56 1.47
C ALA A 27 13.93 -26.64 2.46
N LYS A 28 14.10 -26.30 3.75
CA LYS A 28 14.41 -27.28 4.80
C LYS A 28 13.32 -28.33 4.94
N PHE A 29 12.06 -27.92 4.91
CA PHE A 29 10.94 -28.85 4.97
C PHE A 29 10.93 -29.82 3.76
N ARG A 30 11.09 -29.29 2.55
CA ARG A 30 11.16 -30.12 1.32
C ARG A 30 12.33 -31.11 1.36
N GLU A 31 13.49 -30.71 1.88
CA GLU A 31 14.64 -31.62 2.03
C GLU A 31 14.36 -32.73 3.04
N ALA A 32 13.75 -32.40 4.19
CA ALA A 32 13.36 -33.42 5.17
C ALA A 32 12.33 -34.44 4.59
N GLU A 33 11.37 -33.95 3.78
CA GLU A 33 10.46 -34.87 3.05
C GLU A 33 11.17 -35.77 2.06
N LYS A 34 12.18 -35.25 1.37
CA LYS A 34 13.01 -36.04 0.43
C LYS A 34 13.81 -37.11 1.16
N VAL A 35 14.49 -36.73 2.25
CA VAL A 35 15.27 -37.69 3.10
C VAL A 35 14.38 -38.82 3.62
N LEU A 36 13.17 -38.48 4.08
CA LEU A 36 12.22 -39.51 4.54
C LEU A 36 11.81 -40.47 3.39
N ARG A 37 11.52 -39.93 2.20
CA ARG A 37 11.19 -40.79 1.04
C ARG A 37 12.35 -41.72 0.68
N GLU A 38 13.57 -41.23 0.70
CA GLU A 38 14.78 -42.04 0.43
C GLU A 38 15.03 -43.11 1.53
N ALA A 39 14.84 -42.76 2.81
CA ALA A 39 14.98 -43.70 3.91
C ALA A 39 13.95 -44.86 3.80
N LYS A 40 12.69 -44.50 3.46
CA LYS A 40 11.65 -45.50 3.22
C LYS A 40 11.98 -46.45 2.03
N ALA A 41 12.54 -45.89 0.97
CA ALA A 41 12.94 -46.68 -0.21
C ALA A 41 14.10 -47.64 0.11
N ARG A 42 15.03 -47.28 1.01
CA ARG A 42 16.13 -48.12 1.46
C ARG A 42 15.71 -49.22 2.43
N GLY A 43 14.54 -49.07 3.08
CA GLY A 43 13.96 -50.09 3.97
C GLY A 43 14.62 -50.21 5.35
N ASN A 44 15.57 -49.32 5.70
CA ASN A 44 16.20 -49.32 7.03
C ASN A 44 15.29 -48.62 8.05
N LYS A 45 14.76 -49.39 8.99
CA LYS A 45 13.81 -48.91 10.01
C LYS A 45 14.39 -47.78 10.89
N ILE A 46 15.68 -47.86 11.23
CA ILE A 46 16.33 -46.82 12.08
C ILE A 46 16.40 -45.49 11.33
N ASP A 47 16.80 -45.53 10.05
CA ASP A 47 16.88 -44.32 9.21
C ASP A 47 15.50 -43.74 8.99
N VAL A 48 14.46 -44.55 8.82
CA VAL A 48 13.08 -44.05 8.68
C VAL A 48 12.61 -43.36 9.94
N VAL A 49 12.83 -43.95 11.14
CA VAL A 49 12.42 -43.32 12.41
C VAL A 49 13.15 -41.98 12.62
N ARG A 50 14.45 -41.88 12.30
CA ARG A 50 15.22 -40.64 12.38
C ARG A 50 14.68 -39.59 11.40
N ALA A 51 14.47 -39.97 10.14
CA ALA A 51 13.95 -39.03 9.13
C ALA A 51 12.50 -38.59 9.42
N GLU A 52 11.68 -39.41 10.08
CA GLU A 52 10.35 -39.00 10.56
C GLU A 52 10.44 -37.97 11.68
N ALA A 53 11.38 -38.11 12.62
CA ALA A 53 11.62 -37.11 13.65
C ALA A 53 12.10 -35.77 13.03
N ASP A 54 13.07 -35.81 12.12
CA ASP A 54 13.58 -34.62 11.41
C ASP A 54 12.46 -33.91 10.61
N LEU A 55 11.59 -34.67 9.95
CA LEU A 55 10.43 -34.10 9.24
C LEU A 55 9.44 -33.44 10.21
N MET A 56 9.17 -34.03 11.36
CA MET A 56 8.30 -33.43 12.38
C MET A 56 8.89 -32.12 12.91
N GLU A 57 10.20 -32.07 13.16
CA GLU A 57 10.91 -30.86 13.58
C GLU A 57 10.84 -29.78 12.48
N ALA A 58 11.17 -30.12 11.24
CA ALA A 58 11.09 -29.21 10.10
C ALA A 58 9.67 -28.68 9.87
N LYS A 59 8.64 -29.50 10.06
CA LYS A 59 7.23 -29.10 9.99
C LYS A 59 6.87 -28.12 11.10
N SER A 60 7.27 -28.41 12.34
CA SER A 60 7.03 -27.54 13.47
C SER A 60 7.72 -26.17 13.29
N ALA A 61 8.98 -26.17 12.83
CA ALA A 61 9.73 -24.97 12.52
C ALA A 61 9.04 -24.14 11.42
N ARG A 62 8.58 -24.79 10.34
CA ARG A 62 7.83 -24.13 9.26
C ARG A 62 6.54 -23.48 9.76
N ASP A 63 5.76 -24.21 10.55
CA ASP A 63 4.47 -23.73 11.03
C ASP A 63 4.64 -22.59 12.08
N SER A 64 5.70 -22.65 12.89
CA SER A 64 6.08 -21.57 13.81
C SER A 64 6.56 -20.33 13.06
N MET A 65 7.41 -20.51 12.02
CA MET A 65 7.88 -19.41 11.18
C MET A 65 6.72 -18.73 10.46
N ARG A 66 5.77 -19.48 9.91
CA ARG A 66 4.59 -18.91 9.24
C ARG A 66 3.73 -18.06 10.18
N ARG A 67 3.62 -18.44 11.47
CA ARG A 67 2.93 -17.65 12.48
C ARG A 67 3.71 -16.37 12.81
N ALA A 68 4.99 -16.50 13.14
CA ALA A 68 5.85 -15.38 13.46
C ALA A 68 5.91 -14.34 12.31
N LEU A 69 6.09 -14.81 11.06
CA LEU A 69 6.09 -13.91 9.90
C LEU A 69 4.78 -13.14 9.73
N ARG A 70 3.64 -13.73 10.11
CA ARG A 70 2.35 -13.05 10.05
C ARG A 70 2.24 -11.96 11.12
N ASP A 71 2.63 -12.29 12.33
CA ASP A 71 2.45 -11.43 13.50
C ASP A 71 3.49 -10.29 13.50
N ASP A 72 4.77 -10.63 13.31
CA ASP A 72 5.88 -9.66 13.28
C ASP A 72 5.78 -8.72 12.06
N SER A 73 5.40 -9.25 10.90
CA SER A 73 5.23 -8.43 9.69
C SER A 73 4.10 -7.43 9.83
N GLY A 74 2.99 -7.81 10.46
CA GLY A 74 1.89 -6.89 10.72
C GLY A 74 2.31 -5.73 11.62
N ALA A 75 3.08 -6.01 12.67
CA ALA A 75 3.61 -5.00 13.59
C ALA A 75 4.59 -4.04 12.90
N GLU A 76 5.55 -4.57 12.12
CA GLU A 76 6.54 -3.73 11.41
C GLU A 76 5.87 -2.85 10.35
N ILE A 77 4.93 -3.38 9.55
CA ILE A 77 4.19 -2.59 8.56
C ILE A 77 3.39 -1.48 9.24
N ALA A 78 2.73 -1.77 10.37
CA ALA A 78 2.00 -0.77 11.14
C ALA A 78 2.91 0.32 11.68
N ASN A 79 4.13 -0.04 12.10
CA ASN A 79 5.13 0.90 12.58
C ASN A 79 5.63 1.82 11.45
N ILE A 80 6.00 1.25 10.30
CA ILE A 80 6.41 2.03 9.11
C ILE A 80 5.28 2.99 8.69
N ARG A 81 4.02 2.52 8.68
CA ARG A 81 2.88 3.36 8.35
C ARG A 81 2.66 4.49 9.34
N LYS A 82 2.83 4.23 10.63
CA LYS A 82 2.71 5.24 11.68
C LYS A 82 3.76 6.34 11.54
N GLU A 83 5.00 5.97 11.26
CA GLU A 83 6.09 6.92 11.01
C GLU A 83 5.82 7.73 9.73
N LEU A 84 5.38 7.10 8.65
CA LEU A 84 4.97 7.77 7.43
C LEU A 84 3.87 8.81 7.69
N VAL A 85 2.82 8.45 8.44
CA VAL A 85 1.74 9.39 8.80
C VAL A 85 2.30 10.60 9.54
N ALA A 86 3.15 10.40 10.53
CA ALA A 86 3.74 11.50 11.31
C ALA A 86 4.58 12.46 10.44
N GLU A 87 5.36 11.91 9.50
CA GLU A 87 6.14 12.72 8.55
C GLU A 87 5.25 13.47 7.55
N LEU A 88 4.18 12.83 7.07
CA LEU A 88 3.22 13.44 6.16
C LEU A 88 2.44 14.56 6.84
N ASP A 89 2.01 14.36 8.08
CA ASP A 89 1.29 15.37 8.86
C ASP A 89 2.13 16.63 9.03
N GLY A 90 3.43 16.47 9.29
CA GLY A 90 4.36 17.60 9.36
C GLY A 90 4.59 18.29 8.02
N ALA A 91 4.71 17.52 6.93
CA ALA A 91 5.05 18.04 5.61
C ALA A 91 3.86 18.66 4.87
N PHE A 92 2.66 18.13 5.11
CA PHE A 92 1.43 18.55 4.43
C PHE A 92 0.40 19.18 5.37
N ALA A 93 0.85 19.76 6.49
CA ALA A 93 -0.02 20.56 7.34
C ALA A 93 -0.69 21.65 6.50
N ALA A 94 -1.99 21.87 6.72
CA ALA A 94 -2.69 22.94 6.02
C ALA A 94 -2.08 24.30 6.42
N ASN A 95 -1.63 25.04 5.43
CA ASN A 95 -1.09 26.37 5.64
C ASN A 95 -2.14 27.42 5.23
N PRO A 96 -2.65 28.23 6.17
CA PRO A 96 -3.62 29.27 5.85
C PRO A 96 -3.12 30.30 4.82
N ALA A 97 -1.80 30.53 4.73
CA ALA A 97 -1.20 31.42 3.73
C ALA A 97 -1.32 30.91 2.29
N ASP A 98 -1.53 29.59 2.12
CA ASP A 98 -1.72 28.97 0.81
C ASP A 98 -3.17 29.07 0.32
N LEU A 99 -4.08 29.63 1.12
CA LEU A 99 -5.49 29.78 0.77
C LEU A 99 -5.73 31.07 0.00
N ASP A 100 -6.20 30.93 -1.24
CA ASP A 100 -6.73 32.05 -2.01
C ASP A 100 -8.20 32.28 -1.64
N THR A 101 -8.42 33.37 -0.88
CA THR A 101 -9.75 33.74 -0.38
C THR A 101 -10.73 34.04 -1.52
N ALA A 102 -10.28 34.65 -2.63
CA ALA A 102 -11.14 34.95 -3.76
C ALA A 102 -11.62 33.65 -4.45
N THR A 103 -10.73 32.72 -4.66
CA THR A 103 -11.08 31.38 -5.17
C THR A 103 -12.02 30.64 -4.22
N LEU A 104 -11.81 30.71 -2.90
CA LEU A 104 -12.70 30.07 -1.94
C LEU A 104 -14.12 30.66 -1.96
N GLU A 105 -14.27 31.96 -2.13
CA GLU A 105 -15.60 32.59 -2.26
C GLU A 105 -16.31 32.15 -3.56
N LEU A 106 -15.59 32.01 -4.67
CA LEU A 106 -16.13 31.45 -5.91
C LEU A 106 -16.58 30.00 -5.74
N LEU A 107 -15.79 29.18 -5.06
CA LEU A 107 -16.15 27.78 -4.77
C LEU A 107 -17.41 27.68 -3.89
N LYS A 108 -17.52 28.54 -2.88
CA LYS A 108 -18.71 28.63 -1.98
C LYS A 108 -19.97 29.08 -2.72
N SER A 109 -19.85 29.96 -3.72
CA SER A 109 -20.99 30.49 -4.44
C SER A 109 -21.79 29.42 -5.19
N GLY A 110 -21.17 28.28 -5.50
CA GLY A 110 -21.80 27.19 -6.23
C GLY A 110 -22.14 27.45 -7.70
N ILE A 111 -21.71 28.61 -8.24
CA ILE A 111 -22.02 29.00 -9.64
C ILE A 111 -21.07 28.35 -10.66
N MET A 112 -19.93 27.85 -10.22
CA MET A 112 -18.90 27.33 -11.10
C MET A 112 -19.27 25.96 -11.68
N THR A 113 -18.89 25.76 -12.93
CA THR A 113 -19.00 24.50 -13.67
C THR A 113 -17.89 23.51 -13.28
N ALA A 114 -18.07 22.24 -13.58
CA ALA A 114 -17.03 21.22 -13.36
C ALA A 114 -15.74 21.53 -14.14
N ALA A 115 -15.86 22.10 -15.34
CA ALA A 115 -14.69 22.52 -16.14
C ALA A 115 -13.87 23.62 -15.46
N GLU A 116 -14.53 24.59 -14.80
CA GLU A 116 -13.85 25.66 -14.03
C GLU A 116 -13.19 25.10 -12.78
N TYR A 117 -13.85 24.18 -12.06
CA TYR A 117 -13.23 23.44 -10.95
C TYR A 117 -11.98 22.67 -11.39
N SER A 118 -12.04 22.02 -12.58
CA SER A 118 -10.87 21.31 -13.11
C SER A 118 -9.71 22.23 -13.38
N ARG A 119 -9.94 23.40 -13.99
CA ARG A 119 -8.90 24.40 -14.24
C ARG A 119 -8.28 24.93 -12.95
N LEU A 120 -9.10 25.23 -11.94
CA LEU A 120 -8.58 25.64 -10.62
C LEU A 120 -7.72 24.54 -9.98
N MET A 121 -8.15 23.26 -10.10
CA MET A 121 -7.39 22.12 -9.62
C MET A 121 -6.04 22.02 -10.34
N ASP A 122 -6.01 22.20 -11.67
CA ASP A 122 -4.79 22.15 -12.47
C ASP A 122 -3.83 23.29 -12.04
N THR A 123 -4.33 24.51 -11.94
CA THR A 123 -3.54 25.67 -11.46
C THR A 123 -2.97 25.47 -10.07
N ALA A 124 -3.77 24.96 -9.14
CA ALA A 124 -3.32 24.69 -7.78
C ALA A 124 -2.27 23.57 -7.73
N ALA A 125 -2.43 22.53 -8.57
CA ALA A 125 -1.49 21.42 -8.66
C ALA A 125 -0.15 21.86 -9.28
N GLU A 126 -0.18 22.65 -10.35
CA GLU A 126 1.02 23.22 -10.99
C GLU A 126 1.81 24.14 -10.04
N ALA A 127 1.09 24.88 -9.20
CA ALA A 127 1.69 25.70 -8.14
C ALA A 127 2.19 24.90 -6.92
N GLY A 128 1.98 23.57 -6.89
CA GLY A 128 2.31 22.73 -5.74
C GLY A 128 1.46 23.02 -4.50
N ASN A 129 0.33 23.71 -4.64
CA ASN A 129 -0.54 24.13 -3.54
C ASN A 129 -1.49 22.99 -3.12
N ALA A 130 -0.98 22.06 -2.33
CA ALA A 130 -1.74 20.90 -1.83
C ALA A 130 -2.94 21.32 -0.96
N THR A 131 -2.86 22.44 -0.25
CA THR A 131 -3.96 22.96 0.58
C THR A 131 -5.14 23.37 -0.30
N MET A 132 -4.91 24.14 -1.37
CA MET A 132 -5.94 24.53 -2.32
C MET A 132 -6.50 23.31 -3.08
N CYS A 133 -5.67 22.38 -3.52
CA CYS A 133 -6.15 21.15 -4.17
C CYS A 133 -7.14 20.38 -3.28
N ARG A 134 -6.84 20.25 -1.98
CA ARG A 134 -7.75 19.60 -1.02
C ARG A 134 -9.05 20.38 -0.85
N MET A 135 -8.98 21.71 -0.77
CA MET A 135 -10.17 22.57 -0.65
C MET A 135 -11.06 22.45 -1.89
N ILE A 136 -10.49 22.59 -3.09
CA ILE A 136 -11.21 22.42 -4.36
C ILE A 136 -11.86 21.03 -4.42
N GLY A 137 -11.14 19.99 -4.02
CA GLY A 137 -11.66 18.62 -3.97
C GLY A 137 -12.84 18.45 -3.01
N GLN A 138 -12.80 19.11 -1.85
CA GLN A 138 -13.88 19.06 -0.87
C GLN A 138 -15.16 19.77 -1.41
N TYR A 139 -15.03 20.93 -2.00
CA TYR A 139 -16.16 21.61 -2.62
C TYR A 139 -16.70 20.84 -3.84
N ALA A 140 -15.82 20.25 -4.65
CA ALA A 140 -16.25 19.38 -5.75
C ALA A 140 -17.03 18.17 -5.26
N LYS A 141 -16.66 17.59 -4.10
CA LYS A 141 -17.43 16.50 -3.50
C LYS A 141 -18.85 16.96 -3.13
N THR A 142 -18.99 18.11 -2.47
CA THR A 142 -20.30 18.68 -2.13
C THR A 142 -21.15 18.88 -3.39
N ARG A 143 -20.55 19.44 -4.46
CA ARG A 143 -21.24 19.61 -5.75
C ARG A 143 -21.65 18.28 -6.39
N SER A 144 -20.80 17.27 -6.32
CA SER A 144 -21.13 15.91 -6.81
C SER A 144 -22.34 15.33 -6.09
N ASP A 145 -22.40 15.49 -4.76
CA ASP A 145 -23.51 15.01 -3.94
C ASP A 145 -24.81 15.75 -4.28
N GLU A 146 -24.75 17.08 -4.48
CA GLU A 146 -25.90 17.92 -4.90
C GLU A 146 -26.41 17.51 -6.31
N GLU A 147 -25.51 17.33 -7.29
CA GLU A 147 -25.92 16.93 -8.64
C GLU A 147 -26.48 15.50 -8.67
N THR A 148 -25.99 14.62 -7.82
CA THR A 148 -26.55 13.28 -7.61
C THR A 148 -28.00 13.38 -7.08
N ALA A 149 -28.24 14.27 -6.10
CA ALA A 149 -29.59 14.50 -5.58
C ALA A 149 -30.56 15.08 -6.63
N LYS A 150 -30.03 15.91 -7.55
CA LYS A 150 -30.79 16.46 -8.70
C LYS A 150 -30.98 15.46 -9.85
N ARG A 151 -30.49 14.23 -9.72
CA ARG A 151 -30.50 13.18 -10.75
C ARG A 151 -29.75 13.57 -12.04
N ASN A 152 -28.64 14.30 -11.89
CA ASN A 152 -27.75 14.68 -12.99
C ASN A 152 -26.43 13.86 -12.91
N PRO A 153 -26.43 12.58 -13.34
CA PRO A 153 -25.32 11.66 -13.08
C PRO A 153 -24.04 12.01 -13.84
N ASP A 154 -24.12 12.66 -14.99
CA ASP A 154 -22.91 12.99 -15.78
C ASP A 154 -22.13 14.13 -15.11
N THR A 155 -22.81 15.21 -14.77
CA THR A 155 -22.20 16.33 -14.02
C THR A 155 -21.71 15.87 -12.64
N ALA A 156 -22.46 15.01 -11.96
CA ALA A 156 -22.03 14.42 -10.68
C ALA A 156 -20.71 13.64 -10.82
N ARG A 157 -20.54 12.85 -11.89
CA ARG A 157 -19.30 12.11 -12.17
C ARG A 157 -18.12 13.03 -12.45
N GLU A 158 -18.33 14.11 -13.18
CA GLU A 158 -17.28 15.11 -13.42
C GLU A 158 -16.76 15.71 -12.11
N PHE A 159 -17.66 16.17 -11.25
CA PHE A 159 -17.29 16.67 -9.92
C PHE A 159 -16.66 15.59 -9.05
N ALA A 160 -17.13 14.33 -9.11
CA ALA A 160 -16.55 13.21 -8.37
C ALA A 160 -15.09 12.94 -8.78
N ARG A 161 -14.73 13.08 -10.07
CA ARG A 161 -13.33 12.96 -10.54
C ARG A 161 -12.45 14.05 -9.95
N ILE A 162 -12.93 15.28 -9.91
CA ILE A 162 -12.19 16.41 -9.31
C ILE A 162 -12.03 16.20 -7.80
N ALA A 163 -13.09 15.77 -7.12
CA ALA A 163 -13.05 15.42 -5.71
C ALA A 163 -12.03 14.31 -5.41
N HIS A 164 -11.96 13.31 -6.28
CA HIS A 164 -10.95 12.24 -6.17
C HIS A 164 -9.53 12.80 -6.32
N ARG A 165 -9.26 13.64 -7.33
CA ARG A 165 -7.96 14.30 -7.51
C ARG A 165 -7.55 15.07 -6.26
N GLY A 166 -8.43 15.88 -5.69
CA GLY A 166 -8.15 16.63 -4.46
C GLY A 166 -7.85 15.73 -3.26
N ARG A 167 -8.51 14.57 -3.13
CA ARG A 167 -8.20 13.58 -2.09
C ARG A 167 -6.84 12.92 -2.29
N MET A 168 -6.47 12.67 -3.56
CA MET A 168 -5.20 12.03 -3.92
C MET A 168 -4.04 13.04 -4.01
N THR A 169 -4.14 14.20 -3.35
CA THR A 169 -3.10 15.22 -3.32
C THR A 169 -2.40 15.24 -1.96
N GLY A 170 -1.09 15.46 -1.98
CA GLY A 170 -0.28 15.56 -0.77
C GLY A 170 -0.23 14.25 0.01
N ALA A 171 -0.44 14.31 1.33
CA ALA A 171 -0.35 13.17 2.24
C ALA A 171 -1.16 11.95 1.80
N ASN A 172 -2.38 12.16 1.29
CA ASN A 172 -3.27 11.06 0.93
C ASN A 172 -2.76 10.25 -0.28
N ALA A 173 -2.03 10.87 -1.21
CA ALA A 173 -1.43 10.14 -2.33
C ALA A 173 -0.39 9.13 -1.83
N TYR A 174 0.49 9.56 -0.93
CA TYR A 174 1.50 8.69 -0.33
C TYR A 174 0.87 7.55 0.50
N LEU A 175 -0.15 7.86 1.30
CA LEU A 175 -0.86 6.85 2.08
C LEU A 175 -1.56 5.83 1.19
N ALA A 176 -2.23 6.25 0.12
CA ALA A 176 -2.88 5.34 -0.81
C ALA A 176 -1.87 4.42 -1.52
N ASN A 177 -0.72 4.94 -1.93
CA ASN A 177 0.36 4.14 -2.51
C ASN A 177 0.93 3.15 -1.51
N PHE A 178 1.18 3.57 -0.27
CA PHE A 178 1.66 2.69 0.80
C PHE A 178 0.66 1.57 1.11
N ASP A 179 -0.62 1.91 1.22
CA ASP A 179 -1.69 0.94 1.49
C ASP A 179 -1.82 -0.07 0.32
N THR A 180 -1.65 0.37 -0.93
CA THR A 180 -1.62 -0.51 -2.11
C THR A 180 -0.41 -1.45 -2.09
N LEU A 181 0.80 -0.95 -1.78
CA LEU A 181 1.99 -1.79 -1.60
C LEU A 181 1.79 -2.84 -0.51
N THR A 182 1.18 -2.44 0.62
CA THR A 182 0.84 -3.34 1.72
C THR A 182 -0.17 -4.42 1.30
N GLU A 183 -1.15 -4.07 0.46
CA GLU A 183 -2.10 -5.04 -0.07
C GLU A 183 -1.42 -6.06 -1.00
N ILE A 184 -0.54 -5.60 -1.90
CA ILE A 184 0.25 -6.48 -2.78
C ILE A 184 1.11 -7.43 -1.94
N TYR A 185 1.78 -6.91 -0.90
CA TYR A 185 2.52 -7.71 0.06
C TYR A 185 1.64 -8.79 0.71
N GLY A 186 0.48 -8.42 1.22
CA GLY A 186 -0.46 -9.35 1.83
C GLY A 186 -0.93 -10.45 0.87
N ARG A 187 -1.08 -10.15 -0.41
CA ARG A 187 -1.37 -11.13 -1.47
C ARG A 187 -0.18 -12.07 -1.72
N ALA A 188 1.05 -11.55 -1.80
CA ALA A 188 2.26 -12.35 -2.01
C ALA A 188 2.57 -13.27 -0.82
N VAL A 189 2.29 -12.83 0.41
CA VAL A 189 2.38 -13.69 1.61
C VAL A 189 1.40 -14.84 1.55
N LYS A 190 0.18 -14.62 1.04
CA LYS A 190 -0.84 -15.67 0.88
C LYS A 190 -0.57 -16.58 -0.32
N ASN A 191 -0.07 -16.01 -1.42
CA ASN A 191 0.22 -16.72 -2.67
C ASN A 191 1.70 -16.61 -3.04
N PRO A 192 2.54 -17.61 -2.69
CA PRO A 192 3.98 -17.59 -2.99
C PRO A 192 4.34 -17.47 -4.47
N ALA A 193 3.42 -17.82 -5.38
CA ALA A 193 3.66 -17.71 -6.81
C ALA A 193 3.83 -16.25 -7.28
N LEU A 194 3.42 -15.28 -6.46
CA LEU A 194 3.62 -13.84 -6.74
C LEU A 194 5.00 -13.33 -6.35
N VAL A 195 5.73 -14.06 -5.49
CA VAL A 195 7.04 -13.61 -4.99
C VAL A 195 8.09 -13.41 -6.11
N PRO A 196 8.21 -14.29 -7.12
CA PRO A 196 9.13 -14.06 -8.23
C PRO A 196 8.83 -12.82 -9.07
N HIS A 197 7.58 -12.35 -9.04
CA HIS A 197 7.09 -11.18 -9.78
C HIS A 197 7.01 -9.92 -8.91
N TRP A 198 7.58 -9.94 -7.71
CA TRP A 198 7.50 -8.85 -6.76
C TRP A 198 7.96 -7.51 -7.35
N ASP A 199 9.08 -7.50 -8.06
CA ASP A 199 9.64 -6.29 -8.67
C ASP A 199 8.76 -5.74 -9.80
N GLU A 200 8.14 -6.62 -10.58
CA GLU A 200 7.20 -6.24 -11.63
C GLU A 200 5.92 -5.61 -11.07
N LEU A 201 5.49 -6.08 -9.89
CA LEU A 201 4.26 -5.62 -9.24
C LEU A 201 4.43 -4.32 -8.45
N THR A 202 5.64 -4.05 -7.95
CA THR A 202 5.86 -2.97 -6.97
C THR A 202 6.90 -1.94 -7.41
N GLY A 203 7.75 -2.25 -8.39
CA GLY A 203 8.91 -1.42 -8.77
C GLY A 203 8.55 0.03 -9.09
N GLU A 204 7.57 0.24 -9.96
CA GLU A 204 7.10 1.60 -10.31
C GLU A 204 6.54 2.35 -9.10
N MET A 205 5.85 1.66 -8.20
CA MET A 205 5.26 2.27 -6.99
C MET A 205 6.33 2.63 -5.96
N VAL A 206 7.36 1.79 -5.81
CA VAL A 206 8.48 2.05 -4.89
C VAL A 206 9.36 3.19 -5.40
N GLU A 207 9.58 3.28 -6.71
CA GLU A 207 10.40 4.34 -7.32
C GLU A 207 9.65 5.67 -7.43
N GLY A 208 8.35 5.63 -7.70
CA GLY A 208 7.48 6.80 -7.85
C GLY A 208 6.90 7.36 -6.56
N PHE A 209 7.25 6.79 -5.40
CA PHE A 209 6.73 7.15 -4.08
C PHE A 209 7.15 8.56 -3.62
#